data_ce6022b32078e7dcc16e022bd1cdd72f
#
_entry.id   ce6022b32078e7dcc16e022bd1cdd72f
#
_cell.length_a   1.000
_cell.length_b   1.000
_cell.length_c   1.000
_cell.angle_alpha   90.00
_cell.angle_beta   90.00
_cell.angle_gamma   90.00
#
_symmetry.space_group_name_H-M   'P 1'
#
loop_
_entity.id
_entity.type
_entity.pdbx_description
1 polymer ?
#
loop_
_entity_poly.entity_id
_entity_poly.type
_entity_poly.pdbx_seq_one_letter_code
_entity_poly.pdbx_strand_id
1 'polypeptide(L)'
;MIKLFAVIKTGGKQYKVQTGDLLRLEKLAAHAGDKVQFNEIMLLGGAKTVVGTPLVSGAAVQADVVDQIKGVKTIKFVKRRRKHGSQRTRGHRQHLTLVRITDILASGAEKSGVKSAVGARLGAAEMEQAPAQSKPKVKNASDDKQVKKKTDTKSASKVKNDDNKFYSFNVYL
;
A
#
# COMPACT_ATOMS: atom_id res chain seq x y z
N MET A 1 -1.27 34.51 -7.87
CA MET A 1 -2.33 33.77 -7.17
C MET A 1 -1.72 33.02 -5.99
N ILE A 2 -2.20 33.26 -4.78
CA ILE A 2 -1.72 32.57 -3.57
C ILE A 2 -2.43 31.20 -3.54
N LYS A 3 -1.67 30.13 -3.67
CA LYS A 3 -2.22 28.76 -3.59
C LYS A 3 -2.53 28.40 -2.14
N LEU A 4 -3.70 27.81 -1.91
CA LEU A 4 -4.09 27.25 -0.62
C LEU A 4 -3.23 26.02 -0.35
N PHE A 5 -2.68 25.92 0.85
CA PHE A 5 -1.98 24.73 1.31
C PHE A 5 -2.38 24.37 2.74
N ALA A 6 -2.22 23.13 3.11
CA ALA A 6 -2.45 22.64 4.46
C ALA A 6 -1.23 21.90 4.99
N VAL A 7 -1.08 21.85 6.31
CA VAL A 7 -0.15 20.93 6.97
C VAL A 7 -0.97 19.87 7.69
N ILE A 8 -0.91 18.65 7.19
CA ILE A 8 -1.60 17.49 7.76
C ILE A 8 -0.62 16.67 8.63
N LYS A 9 -1.15 16.08 9.70
CA LYS A 9 -0.43 15.13 10.54
C LYS A 9 -1.02 13.74 10.30
N THR A 10 -0.20 12.80 9.83
CA THR A 10 -0.63 11.41 9.60
C THR A 10 0.55 10.46 9.68
N GLY A 11 0.34 9.24 10.17
CA GLY A 11 1.39 8.23 10.30
C GLY A 11 2.60 8.67 11.13
N GLY A 12 2.39 9.57 12.13
CA GLY A 12 3.45 10.13 12.96
C GLY A 12 4.33 11.17 12.26
N LYS A 13 3.96 11.62 11.06
CA LYS A 13 4.70 12.61 10.26
C LYS A 13 3.81 13.77 9.87
N GLN A 14 4.43 14.88 9.49
CA GLN A 14 3.76 16.08 9.02
C GLN A 14 4.05 16.28 7.53
N TYR A 15 3.02 16.63 6.77
CA TYR A 15 3.14 16.86 5.33
C TYR A 15 2.48 18.19 4.97
N LYS A 16 3.24 19.02 4.25
CA LYS A 16 2.70 20.20 3.58
C LYS A 16 2.11 19.76 2.25
N VAL A 17 0.82 20.04 2.05
CA VAL A 17 0.06 19.56 0.91
C VAL A 17 -0.66 20.68 0.19
N GLN A 18 -0.80 20.55 -1.12
CA GLN A 18 -1.61 21.38 -2.00
C GLN A 18 -2.56 20.49 -2.80
N THR A 19 -3.61 21.08 -3.36
CA THR A 19 -4.53 20.37 -4.25
C THR A 19 -3.77 19.85 -5.48
N GLY A 20 -3.95 18.57 -5.79
CA GLY A 20 -3.29 17.87 -6.89
C GLY A 20 -1.98 17.14 -6.53
N ASP A 21 -1.45 17.33 -5.32
CA ASP A 21 -0.22 16.68 -4.88
C ASP A 21 -0.38 15.16 -4.74
N LEU A 22 0.66 14.42 -5.12
CA LEU A 22 0.79 12.98 -4.91
C LEU A 22 1.73 12.71 -3.73
N LEU A 23 1.23 12.00 -2.73
CA LEU A 23 1.95 11.72 -1.50
C LEU A 23 2.05 10.21 -1.21
N ARG A 24 3.19 9.80 -0.66
CA ARG A 24 3.38 8.46 -0.10
C ARG A 24 3.25 8.54 1.40
N LEU A 25 2.18 7.98 1.93
CA LEU A 25 1.87 7.95 3.36
C LEU A 25 2.11 6.56 3.94
N GLU A 26 2.14 6.46 5.26
CA GLU A 26 2.08 5.18 5.95
C GLU A 26 0.76 4.47 5.61
N LYS A 27 0.75 3.14 5.68
CA LYS A 27 -0.38 2.31 5.27
C LYS A 27 -1.68 2.73 5.95
N LEU A 28 -2.68 3.10 5.15
CA LEU A 28 -4.04 3.40 5.57
C LEU A 28 -4.95 2.17 5.41
N ALA A 29 -6.03 2.12 6.20
CA ALA A 29 -7.09 1.13 6.10
C ALA A 29 -8.08 1.51 4.99
N ALA A 30 -7.59 1.60 3.75
CA ALA A 30 -8.36 1.97 2.57
C ALA A 30 -7.88 1.18 1.35
N HIS A 31 -8.73 1.03 0.35
CA HIS A 31 -8.42 0.38 -0.92
C HIS A 31 -8.14 1.41 -2.01
N ALA A 32 -7.50 0.96 -3.10
CA ALA A 32 -7.33 1.79 -4.29
C ALA A 32 -8.72 2.21 -4.83
N GLY A 33 -8.88 3.51 -5.12
CA GLY A 33 -10.13 4.13 -5.53
C GLY A 33 -11.00 4.70 -4.40
N ASP A 34 -10.66 4.44 -3.13
CA ASP A 34 -11.40 4.99 -2.00
C ASP A 34 -11.07 6.47 -1.80
N LYS A 35 -12.07 7.24 -1.38
CA LYS A 35 -11.89 8.60 -0.87
C LYS A 35 -11.67 8.58 0.62
N VAL A 36 -10.64 9.30 1.07
CA VAL A 36 -10.27 9.41 2.48
C VAL A 36 -10.17 10.86 2.89
N GLN A 37 -10.46 11.15 4.15
CA GLN A 37 -10.40 12.48 4.72
C GLN A 37 -9.44 12.52 5.90
N PHE A 38 -8.50 13.46 5.85
CA PHE A 38 -7.58 13.76 6.94
C PHE A 38 -8.14 14.90 7.78
N ASN A 39 -8.42 14.63 9.06
CA ASN A 39 -9.00 15.59 10.00
C ASN A 39 -7.93 16.25 10.89
N GLU A 40 -6.70 15.67 10.97
CA GLU A 40 -5.62 16.23 11.76
C GLU A 40 -4.87 17.30 10.98
N ILE A 41 -5.42 18.51 10.94
CA ILE A 41 -4.84 19.67 10.27
C ILE A 41 -4.18 20.58 11.30
N MET A 42 -2.88 20.81 11.17
CA MET A 42 -2.12 21.66 12.07
C MET A 42 -2.10 23.12 11.63
N LEU A 43 -2.13 23.37 10.32
CA LEU A 43 -2.05 24.69 9.74
C LEU A 43 -2.77 24.72 8.37
N LEU A 44 -3.46 25.80 8.13
CA LEU A 44 -3.98 26.19 6.82
C LEU A 44 -3.29 27.47 6.38
N GLY A 45 -2.65 27.43 5.22
CA GLY A 45 -1.97 28.58 4.63
C GLY A 45 -2.64 29.03 3.34
N GLY A 46 -2.77 30.32 3.17
CA GLY A 46 -3.39 30.95 2.01
C GLY A 46 -3.33 32.45 2.17
N ALA A 47 -4.37 33.17 1.75
CA ALA A 47 -4.46 34.61 1.95
C ALA A 47 -4.48 35.00 3.46
N LYS A 48 -5.10 34.15 4.27
CA LYS A 48 -5.04 34.21 5.74
C LYS A 48 -4.52 32.89 6.26
N THR A 49 -3.43 32.94 7.03
CA THR A 49 -2.87 31.74 7.65
C THR A 49 -3.56 31.48 8.98
N VAL A 50 -4.08 30.26 9.16
CA VAL A 50 -4.70 29.79 10.40
C VAL A 50 -3.84 28.70 10.98
N VAL A 51 -3.38 28.88 12.22
CA VAL A 51 -2.57 27.91 12.97
C VAL A 51 -3.43 27.27 14.03
N GLY A 52 -3.41 25.94 14.10
CA GLY A 52 -4.15 25.19 15.11
C GLY A 52 -3.41 25.13 16.45
N THR A 53 -4.20 25.06 17.52
CA THR A 53 -3.70 24.88 18.90
C THR A 53 -4.40 23.67 19.57
N PRO A 54 -3.97 22.43 19.34
CA PRO A 54 -2.95 21.92 18.41
C PRO A 54 -3.43 21.71 16.97
N LEU A 55 -4.73 21.62 16.72
CA LEU A 55 -5.35 21.35 15.42
C LEU A 55 -6.34 22.47 15.06
N VAL A 56 -6.56 22.65 13.76
CA VAL A 56 -7.58 23.57 13.26
C VAL A 56 -8.91 22.82 13.26
N SER A 57 -9.87 23.29 14.08
CA SER A 57 -11.20 22.70 14.18
C SER A 57 -12.01 22.89 12.89
N GLY A 58 -12.72 21.85 12.48
CA GLY A 58 -13.58 21.86 11.29
C GLY A 58 -12.87 21.87 9.95
N ALA A 59 -11.52 21.88 9.93
CA ALA A 59 -10.74 21.76 8.72
C ALA A 59 -10.48 20.30 8.36
N ALA A 60 -10.42 20.00 7.06
CA ALA A 60 -10.04 18.68 6.56
C ALA A 60 -9.35 18.76 5.20
N VAL A 61 -8.59 17.72 4.89
CA VAL A 61 -8.04 17.50 3.55
C VAL A 61 -8.59 16.20 3.00
N GLN A 62 -9.18 16.27 1.82
CA GLN A 62 -9.68 15.10 1.10
C GLN A 62 -8.66 14.60 0.10
N ALA A 63 -8.57 13.29 -0.04
CA ALA A 63 -7.65 12.65 -0.97
C ALA A 63 -8.26 11.37 -1.54
N ASP A 64 -7.89 11.06 -2.77
CA ASP A 64 -8.19 9.79 -3.41
C ASP A 64 -7.02 8.84 -3.23
N VAL A 65 -7.28 7.61 -2.81
CA VAL A 65 -6.28 6.56 -2.73
C VAL A 65 -6.01 6.02 -4.12
N VAL A 66 -4.80 6.26 -4.62
CA VAL A 66 -4.39 5.79 -5.96
C VAL A 66 -4.02 4.31 -5.91
N ASP A 67 -3.14 3.92 -4.98
CA ASP A 67 -2.65 2.54 -4.88
C ASP A 67 -2.02 2.25 -3.50
N GLN A 68 -1.91 0.96 -3.18
CA GLN A 68 -1.17 0.43 -2.04
C GLN A 68 0.18 -0.09 -2.52
N ILE A 69 1.23 0.67 -2.29
CA ILE A 69 2.57 0.41 -2.81
C ILE A 69 3.51 -0.19 -1.76
N LYS A 70 4.58 -0.81 -2.21
CA LYS A 70 5.68 -1.26 -1.35
C LYS A 70 6.91 -0.40 -1.61
N GLY A 71 7.53 0.07 -0.54
CA GLY A 71 8.77 0.84 -0.60
C GLY A 71 9.97 0.04 -1.11
N VAL A 72 11.11 0.70 -1.19
CA VAL A 72 12.39 0.08 -1.55
C VAL A 72 12.72 -1.03 -0.55
N LYS A 73 13.34 -2.12 -1.02
CA LYS A 73 13.78 -3.21 -0.15
C LYS A 73 14.95 -2.76 0.71
N THR A 74 14.75 -2.74 2.02
CA THR A 74 15.80 -2.48 3.01
C THR A 74 16.37 -3.81 3.48
N ILE A 75 17.68 -3.95 3.45
CA ILE A 75 18.36 -5.18 3.87
C ILE A 75 18.85 -5.00 5.30
N LYS A 76 18.32 -5.82 6.22
CA LYS A 76 18.84 -5.94 7.57
C LYS A 76 19.84 -7.09 7.58
N PHE A 77 21.11 -6.75 7.79
CA PHE A 77 22.20 -7.71 7.92
C PHE A 77 22.64 -7.76 9.38
N VAL A 78 22.66 -8.95 9.97
CA VAL A 78 23.10 -9.19 11.34
C VAL A 78 24.19 -10.24 11.33
N LYS A 79 25.35 -9.90 11.91
CA LYS A 79 26.50 -10.81 12.04
C LYS A 79 26.99 -10.79 13.51
N ARG A 80 27.34 -11.95 14.04
CA ARG A 80 28.03 -12.02 15.35
C ARG A 80 29.41 -11.43 15.26
N ARG A 81 29.81 -10.67 16.26
CA ARG A 81 31.12 -9.98 16.30
C ARG A 81 32.26 -10.93 16.57
N ARG A 82 32.04 -11.96 17.38
CA ARG A 82 33.09 -12.86 17.89
C ARG A 82 32.64 -14.31 17.82
N LYS A 83 33.64 -15.21 17.80
CA LYS A 83 33.52 -16.67 17.83
C LYS A 83 32.60 -17.15 16.68
N HIS A 84 31.75 -17.87 16.64
CA HIS A 84 30.97 -18.47 15.57
C HIS A 84 30.53 -17.49 14.48
N GLY A 85 30.85 -17.77 13.23
CA GLY A 85 30.57 -16.93 12.05
C GLY A 85 29.10 -16.91 11.60
N SER A 86 28.18 -16.77 12.57
CA SER A 86 26.74 -16.69 12.25
C SER A 86 26.40 -15.34 11.65
N GLN A 87 25.77 -15.36 10.48
CA GLN A 87 25.23 -14.18 9.79
C GLN A 87 23.82 -14.45 9.31
N ARG A 88 22.98 -13.43 9.33
CA ARG A 88 21.59 -13.50 8.84
C ARG A 88 21.23 -12.23 8.08
N THR A 89 20.55 -12.42 6.96
CA THR A 89 20.05 -11.32 6.13
C THR A 89 18.54 -11.41 6.07
N ARG A 90 17.85 -10.28 6.33
CA ARG A 90 16.41 -10.16 6.20
C ARG A 90 16.06 -8.93 5.39
N GLY A 91 15.33 -9.11 4.30
CA GLY A 91 14.79 -7.99 3.52
C GLY A 91 13.45 -7.52 4.08
N HIS A 92 13.24 -6.20 4.08
CA HIS A 92 11.98 -5.57 4.44
C HIS A 92 11.56 -4.58 3.37
N ARG A 93 10.24 -4.56 3.03
CA ARG A 93 9.62 -3.52 2.22
C ARG A 93 8.46 -2.94 3.00
N GLN A 94 8.55 -1.63 3.30
CA GLN A 94 7.48 -0.93 3.99
C GLN A 94 6.26 -0.82 3.06
N HIS A 95 5.08 -1.16 3.59
CA HIS A 95 3.82 -0.91 2.91
C HIS A 95 3.45 0.55 3.07
N LEU A 96 3.13 1.22 1.97
CA LEU A 96 2.77 2.62 1.90
C LEU A 96 1.50 2.78 1.07
N THR A 97 0.75 3.83 1.35
CA THR A 97 -0.41 4.23 0.55
C THR A 97 -0.03 5.44 -0.31
N LEU A 98 -0.29 5.37 -1.60
CA LEU A 98 -0.16 6.48 -2.53
C LEU A 98 -1.52 7.19 -2.60
N VAL A 99 -1.55 8.48 -2.23
CA VAL A 99 -2.76 9.30 -2.29
C VAL A 99 -2.55 10.53 -3.16
N ARG A 100 -3.64 10.97 -3.79
CA ARG A 100 -3.71 12.25 -4.50
C ARG A 100 -4.63 13.18 -3.72
N ILE A 101 -4.14 14.36 -3.35
CA ILE A 101 -4.93 15.37 -2.69
C ILE A 101 -5.93 15.96 -3.69
N THR A 102 -7.23 15.90 -3.35
CA THR A 102 -8.29 16.48 -4.17
C THR A 102 -8.65 17.86 -3.70
N ASP A 103 -9.06 18.00 -2.43
CA ASP A 103 -9.57 19.23 -1.89
C ASP A 103 -9.03 19.55 -0.49
N ILE A 104 -8.95 20.84 -0.18
CA ILE A 104 -8.60 21.37 1.13
C ILE A 104 -9.79 22.17 1.65
N LEU A 105 -10.47 21.63 2.66
CA LEU A 105 -11.63 22.25 3.31
C LEU A 105 -11.15 23.06 4.51
N ALA A 106 -11.40 24.37 4.49
CA ALA A 106 -11.08 25.24 5.61
C ALA A 106 -12.08 25.10 6.77
N SER A 107 -13.32 24.65 6.50
CA SER A 107 -14.39 24.43 7.48
C SER A 107 -15.39 23.40 6.94
N GLY A 108 -16.18 22.79 7.82
CA GLY A 108 -17.27 21.89 7.43
C GLY A 108 -16.83 20.45 7.16
N ALA A 109 -15.69 20.03 7.69
CA ALA A 109 -15.17 18.66 7.57
C ALA A 109 -16.18 17.57 7.96
N GLU A 110 -17.00 17.82 8.97
CA GLU A 110 -17.99 16.86 9.50
C GLU A 110 -19.16 16.61 8.53
N LYS A 111 -19.44 17.56 7.64
CA LYS A 111 -20.58 17.48 6.69
C LYS A 111 -20.22 16.70 5.42
N SER A 112 -18.96 16.38 5.20
CA SER A 112 -18.48 15.76 3.97
C SER A 112 -18.90 14.30 3.80
N GLY A 113 -19.22 13.57 4.88
CA GLY A 113 -19.58 12.16 4.86
C GLY A 113 -18.46 11.21 4.34
N VAL A 114 -17.25 11.73 4.14
CA VAL A 114 -16.11 10.96 3.65
C VAL A 114 -15.45 10.21 4.81
N LYS A 115 -15.02 8.98 4.57
CA LYS A 115 -14.33 8.13 5.54
C LYS A 115 -13.10 8.83 6.10
N SER A 116 -12.95 8.87 7.43
CA SER A 116 -11.73 9.37 8.05
C SER A 116 -10.53 8.47 7.71
N ALA A 117 -9.39 9.09 7.44
CA ALA A 117 -8.13 8.39 7.16
C ALA A 117 -7.58 7.75 8.43
N VAL A 118 -7.86 6.47 8.65
CA VAL A 118 -7.40 5.68 9.81
C VAL A 118 -6.18 4.85 9.39
N GLY A 119 -5.14 4.84 10.24
CA GLY A 119 -3.97 3.98 10.00
C GLY A 119 -4.34 2.49 10.04
N ALA A 120 -3.73 1.69 9.18
CA ALA A 120 -4.09 0.28 9.00
C ALA A 120 -4.03 -0.59 10.28
N ARG A 121 -3.27 -0.17 11.31
CA ARG A 121 -3.23 -0.87 12.60
C ARG A 121 -4.47 -0.62 13.46
N LEU A 122 -5.08 0.56 13.34
CA LEU A 122 -6.29 0.93 14.07
C LEU A 122 -7.54 0.48 13.32
N GLY A 123 -7.53 0.57 11.98
CA GLY A 123 -8.65 0.13 11.14
C GLY A 123 -8.87 -1.38 11.10
N ALA A 124 -7.87 -2.19 11.45
CA ALA A 124 -8.05 -3.64 11.57
C ALA A 124 -8.97 -4.02 12.73
N ALA A 125 -8.98 -3.22 13.80
CA ALA A 125 -9.86 -3.44 14.94
C ALA A 125 -11.34 -3.07 14.64
N GLU A 126 -11.59 -2.13 13.74
CA GLU A 126 -12.95 -1.75 13.33
C GLU A 126 -13.52 -2.68 12.24
N MET A 127 -12.67 -3.28 11.38
CA MET A 127 -13.13 -4.23 10.36
C MET A 127 -13.56 -5.59 10.93
N GLU A 128 -13.08 -5.95 12.12
CA GLU A 128 -13.44 -7.23 12.77
C GLU A 128 -14.85 -7.20 13.41
N GLN A 129 -15.46 -6.01 13.51
CA GLN A 129 -16.83 -5.82 14.04
C GLN A 129 -17.91 -5.71 12.94
N ALA A 130 -17.56 -5.75 11.66
CA ALA A 130 -18.54 -5.81 10.59
C ALA A 130 -19.04 -7.26 10.44
N PRO A 131 -20.38 -7.53 10.46
CA PRO A 131 -20.91 -8.88 10.36
C PRO A 131 -20.52 -9.49 9.01
N ALA A 132 -19.85 -10.64 9.08
CA ALA A 132 -19.45 -11.43 7.93
C ALA A 132 -20.68 -11.78 7.08
N GLN A 133 -20.84 -11.10 5.95
CA GLN A 133 -21.79 -11.55 4.93
C GLN A 133 -21.27 -12.85 4.33
N SER A 134 -22.03 -13.92 4.57
CA SER A 134 -21.78 -15.28 4.16
C SER A 134 -21.56 -15.39 2.65
N LYS A 135 -20.36 -15.85 2.27
CA LYS A 135 -20.09 -16.32 0.90
C LYS A 135 -20.98 -17.52 0.59
N PRO A 136 -21.62 -17.58 -0.60
CA PRO A 136 -22.40 -18.74 -0.98
C PRO A 136 -21.47 -19.96 -1.16
N LYS A 137 -21.80 -21.01 -0.41
CA LYS A 137 -21.13 -22.31 -0.44
C LYS A 137 -21.50 -23.01 -1.75
N VAL A 138 -20.58 -23.05 -2.71
CA VAL A 138 -20.72 -23.88 -3.90
C VAL A 138 -20.60 -25.35 -3.48
N LYS A 139 -21.70 -26.09 -3.60
CA LYS A 139 -21.73 -27.53 -3.43
C LYS A 139 -21.11 -28.20 -4.65
N ASN A 140 -19.92 -28.79 -4.51
CA ASN A 140 -19.40 -29.72 -5.50
C ASN A 140 -20.06 -31.07 -5.24
N ALA A 141 -20.87 -31.51 -6.19
CA ALA A 141 -21.39 -32.87 -6.25
C ALA A 141 -20.24 -33.80 -6.67
N SER A 142 -20.04 -34.80 -5.86
CA SER A 142 -19.19 -35.95 -6.11
C SER A 142 -19.92 -36.89 -7.08
N ASP A 143 -19.25 -37.32 -8.13
CA ASP A 143 -19.59 -38.57 -8.80
C ASP A 143 -18.34 -39.43 -8.98
N ASP A 144 -18.46 -40.59 -8.36
CA ASP A 144 -17.59 -41.75 -8.42
C ASP A 144 -17.46 -42.31 -9.86
N LYS A 145 -16.25 -42.65 -10.27
CA LYS A 145 -16.06 -43.93 -11.01
C LYS A 145 -14.58 -44.35 -10.95
N GLN A 146 -14.39 -45.46 -10.25
CA GLN A 146 -13.26 -46.38 -10.39
C GLN A 146 -13.10 -46.89 -11.83
N VAL A 147 -11.87 -47.01 -12.32
CA VAL A 147 -11.41 -48.19 -13.09
C VAL A 147 -9.87 -48.27 -13.08
N LYS A 148 -9.41 -49.32 -12.44
CA LYS A 148 -8.30 -50.24 -12.64
C LYS A 148 -7.16 -49.93 -13.64
N LYS A 149 -5.89 -49.85 -13.08
CA LYS A 149 -4.78 -50.82 -13.26
C LYS A 149 -4.29 -51.17 -14.68
N LYS A 150 -3.02 -50.84 -14.99
CA LYS A 150 -1.91 -51.72 -15.42
C LYS A 150 -0.75 -50.79 -15.87
N THR A 151 0.38 -50.93 -15.18
CA THR A 151 1.68 -51.49 -15.57
C THR A 151 2.05 -51.43 -17.08
N ASP A 152 3.15 -50.78 -17.39
CA ASP A 152 4.46 -51.30 -17.73
C ASP A 152 5.34 -50.27 -18.47
N THR A 153 6.50 -50.11 -17.93
CA THR A 153 7.84 -50.24 -18.49
C THR A 153 8.27 -49.46 -19.76
N LYS A 154 9.36 -48.68 -19.51
CA LYS A 154 10.68 -48.76 -20.19
C LYS A 154 10.99 -47.80 -21.35
N SER A 155 12.16 -47.24 -21.18
CA SER A 155 13.23 -46.82 -22.10
C SER A 155 13.13 -45.43 -22.75
N ALA A 156 14.00 -44.55 -22.34
CA ALA A 156 15.31 -44.16 -22.89
C ALA A 156 15.32 -43.68 -24.34
N SER A 157 15.67 -42.41 -24.51
CA SER A 157 16.65 -41.85 -25.45
C SER A 157 16.58 -40.33 -25.39
N LYS A 158 17.52 -39.60 -24.87
CA LYS A 158 18.72 -39.03 -25.43
C LYS A 158 18.53 -38.46 -26.86
N VAL A 159 18.32 -37.14 -26.95
CA VAL A 159 18.77 -36.37 -28.10
C VAL A 159 19.31 -35.02 -27.59
N LYS A 160 20.61 -34.83 -27.86
CA LYS A 160 21.32 -33.54 -27.88
C LYS A 160 20.91 -32.76 -29.12
N ASN A 161 20.96 -31.46 -29.06
CA ASN A 161 21.45 -30.50 -30.04
C ASN A 161 21.24 -29.10 -29.42
N ASP A 162 22.24 -28.37 -29.03
CA ASP A 162 23.18 -27.54 -29.81
C ASP A 162 22.47 -26.67 -30.83
N ASP A 163 22.52 -25.37 -30.56
CA ASP A 163 22.80 -24.23 -31.47
C ASP A 163 22.37 -22.97 -30.74
N ASN A 164 23.25 -22.23 -30.12
CA ASN A 164 24.18 -21.23 -30.59
C ASN A 164 23.60 -20.31 -31.65
N LYS A 165 23.30 -19.04 -31.29
CA LYS A 165 23.88 -17.88 -32.00
C LYS A 165 23.32 -16.52 -31.56
N PHE A 166 24.26 -15.67 -31.20
CA PHE A 166 24.33 -14.23 -31.50
C PHE A 166 23.16 -13.32 -31.12
N TYR A 167 23.38 -12.46 -30.16
CA TYR A 167 23.07 -11.05 -30.34
C TYR A 167 24.23 -10.17 -29.91
N SER A 168 24.73 -9.56 -30.96
CA SER A 168 25.73 -8.55 -31.11
C SER A 168 25.47 -7.31 -30.26
N PHE A 169 26.54 -6.85 -29.66
CA PHE A 169 26.76 -5.49 -29.19
C PHE A 169 26.48 -4.46 -30.30
N ASN A 170 25.79 -3.40 -29.96
CA ASN A 170 25.94 -2.15 -30.66
C ASN A 170 26.09 -1.01 -29.65
N VAL A 171 27.34 -0.59 -29.47
CA VAL A 171 27.78 0.69 -28.92
C VAL A 171 27.70 1.70 -30.02
N TYR A 172 27.04 2.84 -29.82
CA TYR A 172 27.32 4.10 -30.51
C TYR A 172 27.16 5.25 -29.54
N LEU A 173 28.27 5.90 -29.29
CA LEU A 173 28.58 7.33 -29.16
C LEU A 173 27.55 8.22 -28.50
#